data_0d9fdf549cb2d7000cb604be50a2258f
#
_entry.id   0d9fdf549cb2d7000cb604be50a2258f
#
_cell.length_a   1.000
_cell.length_b   1.000
_cell.length_c   1.000
_cell.angle_alpha   90.00
_cell.angle_beta   90.00
_cell.angle_gamma   90.00
#
_symmetry.space_group_name_H-M   'P 1'
#
loop_
_entity.id
_entity.type
_entity.pdbx_description
1 polymer ?
#
loop_
_entity_poly.entity_id
_entity_poly.type
_entity_poly.pdbx_seq_one_letter_code
_entity_poly.pdbx_strand_id
1 'polypeptide(L)'
;MKTVEILRPTDSHAINLAIDTIKRKKQAIVFVNSKRSAEKAAEDISKQIKKQDEKLDELSEQILKAISRPTKQCERLSRCIKKGIAFHHAGLVAKQRELIEDSFRQGMIKIICSTPTLALGVDLPAFRVIIRDLKRYGGPYGMAWIPVLEYLQQSGRAGRPSFDKYGESIAVSSTEKEKDAIYENYILGEPEEIYSKLAVEPVLRTYLLSLIATDFVKNKKEIIEFFEKTFWAYQFEDMHKLESIIMRMLKFLEQWKFIEIRNEDFVSGDEVLNGNVNATILGKRVAELYLDPLTADFIIECLKKVNNNTNAFSFLQMTAHTIEMRPLLRARVKEIEEIEEKLVEYSNNLLEDEPAMFDYEYSEFINSIKTALFFKDWIEEKDEEFLLEQYNIRPGEIRVKLDNANWLLYAAEELSRILKMQGIIKDIVKLRLRIRYGVKEELLTLLKLKNIGRVRARKLYFNKIKTIGDVKKAELGTLVQILGKKVALDVKEQVGQSFKNIKVKENKRKGQISLNDY
;
A
#
# COMPACT_ATOMS: atom_id res chain seq x y z
N MET A 1 -36.77 12.37 -23.33
CA MET A 1 -35.97 12.33 -22.05
C MET A 1 -36.71 13.15 -21.00
N LYS A 2 -36.77 12.65 -19.75
CA LYS A 2 -37.42 13.40 -18.66
C LYS A 2 -36.35 14.26 -17.98
N THR A 3 -36.53 15.59 -18.02
CA THR A 3 -35.63 16.54 -17.38
C THR A 3 -36.06 16.76 -15.93
N VAL A 4 -35.09 16.75 -14.99
CA VAL A 4 -35.32 17.01 -13.57
C VAL A 4 -34.51 18.24 -13.19
N GLU A 5 -35.17 19.27 -12.71
CA GLU A 5 -34.50 20.47 -12.19
C GLU A 5 -33.99 20.24 -10.76
N ILE A 6 -32.78 20.72 -10.49
CA ILE A 6 -32.14 20.64 -9.18
C ILE A 6 -31.78 22.05 -8.73
N LEU A 7 -31.96 22.33 -7.45
CA LEU A 7 -31.49 23.58 -6.85
C LEU A 7 -29.95 23.74 -7.02
N ARG A 8 -29.52 24.92 -7.45
CA ARG A 8 -28.12 25.24 -7.74
C ARG A 8 -27.54 26.25 -6.72
N PRO A 9 -27.31 25.85 -5.46
CA PRO A 9 -26.76 26.74 -4.46
C PRO A 9 -25.27 27.06 -4.69
N THR A 10 -24.58 26.32 -5.56
CA THR A 10 -23.17 26.52 -5.90
C THR A 10 -22.94 26.36 -7.40
N ASP A 11 -21.77 26.76 -7.90
CA ASP A 11 -21.39 26.58 -9.31
C ASP A 11 -20.99 25.11 -9.63
N SER A 12 -20.82 24.26 -8.63
CA SER A 12 -20.42 22.87 -8.81
C SER A 12 -21.63 21.95 -8.92
N HIS A 13 -21.81 21.34 -10.09
CA HIS A 13 -22.90 20.39 -10.34
C HIS A 13 -22.87 19.20 -9.37
N ALA A 14 -21.70 18.64 -9.11
CA ALA A 14 -21.54 17.51 -8.19
C ALA A 14 -21.92 17.87 -6.74
N ILE A 15 -21.57 19.07 -6.28
CA ILE A 15 -21.95 19.57 -4.93
C ILE A 15 -23.46 19.73 -4.88
N ASN A 16 -24.08 20.34 -5.89
CA ASN A 16 -25.52 20.55 -5.95
C ASN A 16 -26.31 19.23 -5.93
N LEU A 17 -25.83 18.22 -6.66
CA LEU A 17 -26.39 16.86 -6.64
C LEU A 17 -26.28 16.18 -5.28
N ALA A 18 -25.12 16.34 -4.60
CA ALA A 18 -24.90 15.81 -3.25
C ALA A 18 -25.85 16.47 -2.23
N ILE A 19 -26.02 17.80 -2.30
CA ILE A 19 -26.96 18.54 -1.44
C ILE A 19 -28.40 18.11 -1.69
N ASP A 20 -28.82 17.97 -2.95
CA ASP A 20 -30.15 17.46 -3.31
C ASP A 20 -30.38 16.06 -2.73
N THR A 21 -29.38 15.18 -2.79
CA THR A 21 -29.47 13.84 -2.21
C THR A 21 -29.69 13.88 -0.70
N ILE A 22 -28.98 14.74 0.02
CA ILE A 22 -29.14 14.93 1.48
C ILE A 22 -30.55 15.46 1.79
N LYS A 23 -31.05 16.43 1.02
CA LYS A 23 -32.42 16.97 1.19
C LYS A 23 -33.49 15.90 1.01
N ARG A 24 -33.26 14.95 0.11
CA ARG A 24 -34.14 13.76 -0.08
C ARG A 24 -33.95 12.71 1.02
N LYS A 25 -33.13 12.96 2.06
CA LYS A 25 -32.78 12.01 3.14
C LYS A 25 -32.17 10.70 2.62
N LYS A 26 -31.50 10.75 1.47
CA LYS A 26 -30.83 9.61 0.83
C LYS A 26 -29.29 9.73 0.97
N GLN A 27 -28.58 8.72 0.52
CA GLN A 27 -27.10 8.65 0.53
C GLN A 27 -26.54 8.68 -0.90
N ALA A 28 -25.37 9.27 -1.07
CA ALA A 28 -24.67 9.23 -2.35
C ALA A 28 -23.17 8.93 -2.19
N ILE A 29 -22.62 8.37 -3.28
CA ILE A 29 -21.17 8.28 -3.50
C ILE A 29 -20.81 9.22 -4.65
N VAL A 30 -19.76 10.02 -4.44
CA VAL A 30 -19.22 10.93 -5.46
C VAL A 30 -17.86 10.40 -5.89
N PHE A 31 -17.74 9.89 -7.11
CA PHE A 31 -16.50 9.42 -7.67
C PHE A 31 -15.71 10.55 -8.32
N VAL A 32 -14.41 10.60 -8.02
CA VAL A 32 -13.46 11.60 -8.50
C VAL A 32 -12.14 10.96 -8.88
N ASN A 33 -11.35 11.62 -9.73
CA ASN A 33 -10.16 11.05 -10.36
C ASN A 33 -8.91 10.98 -9.46
N SER A 34 -8.87 11.67 -8.32
CA SER A 34 -7.69 11.72 -7.47
C SER A 34 -8.02 11.81 -5.98
N LYS A 35 -7.09 11.35 -5.13
CA LYS A 35 -7.19 11.44 -3.66
C LYS A 35 -7.41 12.87 -3.19
N ARG A 36 -6.64 13.82 -3.75
CA ARG A 36 -6.76 15.24 -3.44
C ARG A 36 -8.12 15.82 -3.85
N SER A 37 -8.65 15.36 -4.97
CA SER A 37 -10.00 15.74 -5.43
C SER A 37 -11.08 15.20 -4.51
N ALA A 38 -10.93 13.96 -3.98
CA ALA A 38 -11.88 13.38 -3.03
C ALA A 38 -11.90 14.17 -1.70
N GLU A 39 -10.72 14.48 -1.16
CA GLU A 39 -10.58 15.30 0.04
C GLU A 39 -11.26 16.67 -0.15
N LYS A 40 -10.94 17.37 -1.24
CA LYS A 40 -11.50 18.69 -1.54
C LYS A 40 -13.01 18.65 -1.75
N ALA A 41 -13.52 17.69 -2.51
CA ALA A 41 -14.95 17.55 -2.75
C ALA A 41 -15.73 17.33 -1.44
N ALA A 42 -15.22 16.47 -0.54
CA ALA A 42 -15.83 16.23 0.76
C ALA A 42 -15.85 17.50 1.62
N GLU A 43 -14.74 18.26 1.65
CA GLU A 43 -14.68 19.53 2.37
C GLU A 43 -15.65 20.57 1.82
N ASP A 44 -15.72 20.71 0.50
CA ASP A 44 -16.59 21.69 -0.13
C ASP A 44 -18.08 21.36 0.07
N ILE A 45 -18.46 20.06 0.01
CA ILE A 45 -19.80 19.62 0.38
C ILE A 45 -20.07 19.87 1.86
N SER A 46 -19.13 19.55 2.75
CA SER A 46 -19.30 19.70 4.19
C SER A 46 -19.55 21.16 4.64
N LYS A 47 -18.97 22.14 3.93
CA LYS A 47 -19.19 23.58 4.18
C LYS A 47 -20.65 23.99 3.96
N GLN A 48 -21.39 23.25 3.12
CA GLN A 48 -22.80 23.55 2.80
C GLN A 48 -23.76 22.91 3.82
N ILE A 49 -23.27 22.09 4.75
CA ILE A 49 -24.10 21.35 5.70
C ILE A 49 -23.99 21.96 7.10
N LYS A 50 -25.13 22.37 7.66
CA LYS A 50 -25.20 22.98 9.00
C LYS A 50 -25.41 21.97 10.13
N LYS A 51 -25.90 20.75 9.83
CA LYS A 51 -26.34 19.76 10.83
C LYS A 51 -25.13 19.23 11.64
N GLN A 52 -25.29 19.18 12.95
CA GLN A 52 -24.45 18.47 13.92
C GLN A 52 -25.27 17.34 14.56
N ASP A 53 -24.61 16.23 14.88
CA ASP A 53 -25.20 15.07 15.51
C ASP A 53 -24.12 14.47 16.45
N GLU A 54 -24.45 14.24 17.71
CA GLU A 54 -23.50 13.71 18.71
C GLU A 54 -22.82 12.41 18.29
N LYS A 55 -23.55 11.53 17.58
CA LYS A 55 -22.99 10.28 17.04
C LYS A 55 -21.88 10.54 16.00
N LEU A 56 -21.98 11.62 15.24
CA LEU A 56 -20.94 12.02 14.28
C LEU A 56 -19.72 12.63 15.01
N ASP A 57 -19.91 13.26 16.16
CA ASP A 57 -18.79 13.74 16.98
C ASP A 57 -18.00 12.55 17.56
N GLU A 58 -18.66 11.53 18.09
CA GLU A 58 -18.01 10.30 18.54
C GLU A 58 -17.24 9.59 17.42
N LEU A 59 -17.84 9.46 16.23
CA LEU A 59 -17.18 8.88 15.06
C LEU A 59 -15.95 9.69 14.65
N SER A 60 -16.06 11.01 14.67
CA SER A 60 -14.97 11.96 14.39
C SER A 60 -13.77 11.72 15.31
N GLU A 61 -14.01 11.49 16.61
CA GLU A 61 -12.95 11.16 17.57
C GLU A 61 -12.35 9.77 17.32
N GLN A 62 -13.15 8.77 16.96
CA GLN A 62 -12.66 7.43 16.62
C GLN A 62 -11.73 7.48 15.40
N ILE A 63 -12.06 8.29 14.40
CA ILE A 63 -11.22 8.52 13.22
C ILE A 63 -9.85 9.12 13.60
N LEU A 64 -9.81 10.07 14.51
CA LEU A 64 -8.54 10.65 15.00
C LEU A 64 -7.73 9.63 15.80
N LYS A 65 -8.39 8.82 16.63
CA LYS A 65 -7.76 7.77 17.44
C LYS A 65 -7.27 6.55 16.63
N ALA A 66 -7.67 6.42 15.35
CA ALA A 66 -7.24 5.34 14.47
C ALA A 66 -5.73 5.36 14.15
N ILE A 67 -5.09 6.50 14.34
CA ILE A 67 -3.64 6.70 14.19
C ILE A 67 -3.10 7.26 15.51
N SER A 68 -1.90 6.84 15.90
CA SER A 68 -1.27 7.26 17.14
C SER A 68 -0.95 8.76 17.20
N ARG A 69 -0.68 9.37 16.05
CA ARG A 69 -0.51 10.82 15.85
C ARG A 69 -1.32 11.23 14.63
N PRO A 70 -2.48 11.88 14.82
CA PRO A 70 -3.29 12.38 13.71
C PRO A 70 -2.52 13.37 12.85
N THR A 71 -2.61 13.23 11.54
CA THR A 71 -2.07 14.16 10.55
C THR A 71 -3.10 15.22 10.19
N LYS A 72 -2.68 16.31 9.50
CA LYS A 72 -3.60 17.30 8.92
C LYS A 72 -4.72 16.66 8.07
N GLN A 73 -4.42 15.56 7.38
CA GLN A 73 -5.42 14.78 6.63
C GLN A 73 -6.50 14.19 7.57
N CYS A 74 -6.09 13.62 8.71
CA CYS A 74 -7.02 13.05 9.69
C CYS A 74 -7.94 14.14 10.29
N GLU A 75 -7.41 15.31 10.58
CA GLU A 75 -8.17 16.45 11.08
C GLU A 75 -9.20 16.95 10.04
N ARG A 76 -8.81 17.01 8.77
CA ARG A 76 -9.71 17.37 7.67
C ARG A 76 -10.85 16.34 7.54
N LEU A 77 -10.55 15.05 7.62
CA LEU A 77 -11.54 13.98 7.60
C LEU A 77 -12.50 14.11 8.80
N SER A 78 -11.97 14.26 9.99
CA SER A 78 -12.74 14.47 11.23
C SER A 78 -13.74 15.62 11.10
N ARG A 79 -13.31 16.77 10.56
CA ARG A 79 -14.20 17.92 10.31
C ARG A 79 -15.32 17.61 9.32
N CYS A 80 -15.04 16.87 8.25
CA CYS A 80 -16.06 16.43 7.29
C CYS A 80 -17.07 15.48 7.94
N ILE A 81 -16.59 14.52 8.74
CA ILE A 81 -17.44 13.51 9.41
C ILE A 81 -18.44 14.15 10.37
N LYS A 82 -18.07 15.19 11.10
CA LYS A 82 -18.99 15.97 11.96
C LYS A 82 -20.20 16.52 11.19
N LYS A 83 -20.12 16.59 9.86
CA LYS A 83 -21.22 17.02 8.97
C LYS A 83 -21.89 15.86 8.23
N GLY A 84 -21.53 14.61 8.56
CA GLY A 84 -22.03 13.41 7.89
C GLY A 84 -21.47 13.20 6.48
N ILE A 85 -20.30 13.79 6.18
CA ILE A 85 -19.59 13.68 4.90
C ILE A 85 -18.24 13.03 5.16
N ALA A 86 -17.80 12.15 4.25
CA ALA A 86 -16.46 11.56 4.33
C ALA A 86 -15.76 11.59 2.97
N PHE A 87 -14.45 11.56 2.97
CA PHE A 87 -13.68 11.14 1.81
C PHE A 87 -13.09 9.74 2.05
N HIS A 88 -12.95 8.98 0.98
CA HIS A 88 -12.46 7.60 1.03
C HIS A 88 -11.49 7.32 -0.12
N HIS A 89 -10.29 6.87 0.21
CA HIS A 89 -9.26 6.48 -0.75
C HIS A 89 -8.13 5.70 -0.07
N ALA A 90 -7.26 5.05 -0.83
CA ALA A 90 -6.15 4.23 -0.33
C ALA A 90 -5.12 4.99 0.54
N GLY A 91 -5.12 6.32 0.55
CA GLY A 91 -4.29 7.13 1.44
C GLY A 91 -4.75 7.16 2.91
N LEU A 92 -5.96 6.69 3.21
CA LEU A 92 -6.43 6.48 4.58
C LEU A 92 -5.95 5.12 5.10
N VAL A 93 -5.70 5.02 6.40
CA VAL A 93 -5.41 3.71 7.02
C VAL A 93 -6.67 2.82 7.03
N ALA A 94 -6.48 1.50 7.01
CA ALA A 94 -7.56 0.52 6.94
C ALA A 94 -8.65 0.80 7.98
N LYS A 95 -8.27 1.05 9.23
CA LYS A 95 -9.22 1.33 10.31
C LYS A 95 -10.12 2.55 10.07
N GLN A 96 -9.57 3.61 9.44
CA GLN A 96 -10.38 4.78 9.08
C GLN A 96 -11.37 4.44 7.97
N ARG A 97 -10.94 3.65 6.96
CA ARG A 97 -11.81 3.21 5.87
C ARG A 97 -12.96 2.36 6.39
N GLU A 98 -12.69 1.35 7.23
CA GLU A 98 -13.70 0.52 7.90
C GLU A 98 -14.73 1.36 8.66
N LEU A 99 -14.28 2.30 9.50
CA LEU A 99 -15.17 3.19 10.24
C LEU A 99 -16.10 4.01 9.34
N ILE A 100 -15.59 4.51 8.21
CA ILE A 100 -16.38 5.25 7.23
C ILE A 100 -17.40 4.33 6.56
N GLU A 101 -16.98 3.15 6.12
CA GLU A 101 -17.82 2.17 5.44
C GLU A 101 -18.97 1.69 6.33
N ASP A 102 -18.66 1.31 7.57
CA ASP A 102 -19.66 0.86 8.54
C ASP A 102 -20.66 1.97 8.89
N SER A 103 -20.17 3.20 9.10
CA SER A 103 -21.02 4.35 9.39
C SER A 103 -21.89 4.77 8.20
N PHE A 104 -21.43 4.51 6.98
CA PHE A 104 -22.24 4.71 5.79
C PHE A 104 -23.34 3.64 5.67
N ARG A 105 -23.03 2.35 5.90
CA ARG A 105 -24.04 1.28 5.93
C ARG A 105 -25.13 1.56 6.98
N GLN A 106 -24.74 2.10 8.13
CA GLN A 106 -25.66 2.51 9.19
C GLN A 106 -26.45 3.79 8.87
N GLY A 107 -26.15 4.45 7.78
CA GLY A 107 -26.82 5.68 7.36
C GLY A 107 -26.42 6.93 8.14
N MET A 108 -25.39 6.90 8.98
CA MET A 108 -24.83 8.06 9.69
C MET A 108 -24.12 8.99 8.71
N ILE A 109 -23.18 8.49 7.93
CA ILE A 109 -22.55 9.22 6.82
C ILE A 109 -23.52 9.26 5.64
N LYS A 110 -23.74 10.45 5.08
CA LYS A 110 -24.68 10.67 3.97
C LYS A 110 -23.99 10.71 2.61
N ILE A 111 -22.78 11.26 2.55
CA ILE A 111 -22.01 11.36 1.31
C ILE A 111 -20.59 10.84 1.54
N ILE A 112 -20.14 9.99 0.63
CA ILE A 112 -18.72 9.61 0.51
C ILE A 112 -18.17 10.16 -0.81
N CYS A 113 -17.10 10.95 -0.75
CA CYS A 113 -16.31 11.34 -1.91
C CYS A 113 -15.13 10.37 -2.06
N SER A 114 -15.07 9.61 -3.15
CA SER A 114 -14.10 8.53 -3.28
C SER A 114 -13.39 8.51 -4.62
N THR A 115 -12.20 7.90 -4.61
CA THR A 115 -11.55 7.43 -5.84
C THR A 115 -12.20 6.12 -6.32
N PRO A 116 -12.02 5.71 -7.58
CA PRO A 116 -12.64 4.50 -8.15
C PRO A 116 -12.39 3.21 -7.36
N THR A 117 -11.35 3.17 -6.52
CA THR A 117 -11.02 2.01 -5.67
C THR A 117 -12.16 1.56 -4.75
N LEU A 118 -13.09 2.45 -4.39
CA LEU A 118 -14.28 2.08 -3.61
C LEU A 118 -15.30 1.28 -4.42
N ALA A 119 -15.33 1.44 -5.74
CA ALA A 119 -16.20 0.64 -6.61
C ALA A 119 -15.75 -0.82 -6.71
N LEU A 120 -14.49 -1.11 -6.38
CA LEU A 120 -13.87 -2.43 -6.47
C LEU A 120 -13.73 -3.03 -5.06
N GLY A 121 -14.25 -4.24 -4.85
CA GLY A 121 -13.99 -5.04 -3.66
C GLY A 121 -14.72 -4.67 -2.37
N VAL A 122 -15.57 -3.65 -2.36
CA VAL A 122 -16.40 -3.28 -1.20
C VAL A 122 -17.87 -3.22 -1.61
N ASP A 123 -18.74 -3.96 -0.91
CA ASP A 123 -20.18 -3.83 -1.10
C ASP A 123 -20.71 -2.64 -0.30
N LEU A 124 -20.82 -1.51 -1.00
CA LEU A 124 -21.26 -0.24 -0.45
C LEU A 124 -22.20 0.48 -1.44
N PRO A 125 -23.45 0.02 -1.56
CA PRO A 125 -24.40 0.66 -2.46
C PRO A 125 -24.95 1.96 -1.87
N ALA A 126 -25.29 2.91 -2.76
CA ALA A 126 -25.90 4.18 -2.41
C ALA A 126 -27.16 4.43 -3.26
N PHE A 127 -28.10 5.25 -2.79
CA PHE A 127 -29.23 5.66 -3.62
C PHE A 127 -28.75 6.34 -4.92
N ARG A 128 -27.76 7.23 -4.80
CA ARG A 128 -27.21 7.98 -5.94
C ARG A 128 -25.71 7.82 -6.04
N VAL A 129 -25.23 7.60 -7.25
CA VAL A 129 -23.82 7.68 -7.63
C VAL A 129 -23.64 8.91 -8.52
N ILE A 130 -22.65 9.71 -8.19
CA ILE A 130 -22.28 10.93 -8.93
C ILE A 130 -20.86 10.71 -9.45
N ILE A 131 -20.71 10.49 -10.76
CA ILE A 131 -19.42 10.34 -11.41
C ILE A 131 -19.00 11.72 -11.90
N ARG A 132 -18.18 12.39 -11.09
CA ARG A 132 -17.78 13.77 -11.38
C ARG A 132 -16.72 13.85 -12.45
N ASP A 133 -15.72 12.96 -12.37
CA ASP A 133 -14.56 12.99 -13.24
C ASP A 133 -14.50 11.71 -14.08
N LEU A 134 -14.74 11.82 -15.39
CA LEU A 134 -14.65 10.74 -16.37
C LEU A 134 -13.31 10.71 -17.11
N LYS A 135 -12.39 11.62 -16.74
CA LYS A 135 -11.05 11.69 -17.27
C LYS A 135 -10.04 11.66 -16.12
N ARG A 136 -8.92 10.99 -16.36
CA ARG A 136 -7.77 10.99 -15.43
C ARG A 136 -6.47 11.18 -16.18
N TYR A 137 -5.45 11.60 -15.46
CA TYR A 137 -4.11 11.75 -16.03
C TYR A 137 -3.52 10.38 -16.38
N GLY A 138 -3.26 10.16 -17.67
CA GLY A 138 -2.73 8.92 -18.25
C GLY A 138 -1.21 8.96 -18.50
N GLY A 139 -0.45 9.76 -17.77
CA GLY A 139 0.99 9.89 -17.95
C GLY A 139 1.36 10.71 -19.20
N PRO A 140 2.25 10.22 -20.08
CA PRO A 140 2.71 10.97 -21.26
C PRO A 140 1.58 11.38 -22.22
N TYR A 141 0.47 10.66 -22.19
CA TYR A 141 -0.69 10.91 -23.06
C TYR A 141 -1.68 11.96 -22.51
N GLY A 142 -1.34 12.61 -21.38
CA GLY A 142 -2.19 13.65 -20.78
C GLY A 142 -3.46 13.12 -20.12
N MET A 143 -4.58 13.86 -20.30
CA MET A 143 -5.89 13.46 -19.76
C MET A 143 -6.58 12.45 -20.70
N ALA A 144 -6.83 11.25 -20.19
CA ALA A 144 -7.51 10.18 -20.91
C ALA A 144 -8.85 9.85 -20.25
N TRP A 145 -9.82 9.41 -21.05
CA TRP A 145 -11.08 8.86 -20.58
C TRP A 145 -10.86 7.60 -19.74
N ILE A 146 -11.66 7.40 -18.68
CA ILE A 146 -11.62 6.15 -17.91
C ILE A 146 -12.21 5.02 -18.77
N PRO A 147 -11.85 3.74 -18.52
CA PRO A 147 -12.48 2.61 -19.19
C PRO A 147 -13.99 2.54 -18.94
N VAL A 148 -14.74 2.03 -19.94
CA VAL A 148 -16.19 1.81 -19.81
C VAL A 148 -16.50 0.84 -18.68
N LEU A 149 -15.70 -0.22 -18.54
CA LEU A 149 -15.84 -1.16 -17.42
C LEU A 149 -15.70 -0.46 -16.06
N GLU A 150 -14.77 0.48 -15.91
CA GLU A 150 -14.59 1.25 -14.66
C GLU A 150 -15.83 2.14 -14.39
N TYR A 151 -16.36 2.77 -15.42
CA TYR A 151 -17.61 3.53 -15.33
C TYR A 151 -18.80 2.65 -14.89
N LEU A 152 -18.94 1.47 -15.49
CA LEU A 152 -20.01 0.53 -15.14
C LEU A 152 -19.89 0.02 -13.70
N GLN A 153 -18.67 -0.26 -13.23
CA GLN A 153 -18.41 -0.64 -11.83
C GLN A 153 -18.79 0.48 -10.85
N GLN A 154 -18.49 1.73 -11.19
CA GLN A 154 -18.91 2.89 -10.40
C GLN A 154 -20.44 3.05 -10.44
N SER A 155 -21.05 3.03 -11.63
CA SER A 155 -22.49 3.15 -11.84
C SER A 155 -23.27 2.04 -11.14
N GLY A 156 -22.73 0.82 -11.12
CA GLY A 156 -23.32 -0.35 -10.45
C GLY A 156 -23.42 -0.23 -8.92
N ARG A 157 -22.86 0.82 -8.32
CA ARG A 157 -23.10 1.15 -6.91
C ARG A 157 -24.36 1.95 -6.67
N ALA A 158 -25.10 2.32 -7.72
CA ALA A 158 -26.36 3.04 -7.60
C ALA A 158 -27.53 2.09 -7.33
N GLY A 159 -28.30 2.40 -6.29
CA GLY A 159 -29.48 1.62 -5.87
C GLY A 159 -29.16 0.64 -4.74
N ARG A 160 -30.09 0.57 -3.79
CA ARG A 160 -30.05 -0.36 -2.65
C ARG A 160 -31.31 -1.23 -2.70
N PRO A 161 -31.23 -2.48 -3.20
CA PRO A 161 -32.42 -3.30 -3.48
C PRO A 161 -33.39 -3.42 -2.30
N SER A 162 -32.88 -3.46 -1.07
CA SER A 162 -33.70 -3.59 0.14
C SER A 162 -34.29 -2.25 0.66
N PHE A 163 -33.87 -1.10 0.12
CA PHE A 163 -34.24 0.22 0.66
C PHE A 163 -34.79 1.19 -0.38
N ASP A 164 -34.44 1.01 -1.65
CA ASP A 164 -34.79 1.95 -2.71
C ASP A 164 -35.47 1.23 -3.87
N LYS A 165 -36.57 1.83 -4.39
CA LYS A 165 -37.26 1.29 -5.58
C LYS A 165 -36.43 1.43 -6.86
N TYR A 166 -35.51 2.38 -6.90
CA TYR A 166 -34.56 2.63 -7.99
C TYR A 166 -33.34 3.34 -7.47
N GLY A 167 -32.26 3.29 -8.22
CA GLY A 167 -31.03 4.05 -7.99
C GLY A 167 -30.78 5.05 -9.10
N GLU A 168 -29.95 6.06 -8.83
CA GLU A 168 -29.58 7.08 -9.81
C GLU A 168 -28.06 7.07 -10.01
N SER A 169 -27.61 6.78 -11.24
CA SER A 169 -26.23 6.99 -11.66
C SER A 169 -26.15 8.23 -12.55
N ILE A 170 -25.33 9.20 -12.16
CA ILE A 170 -25.27 10.52 -12.80
C ILE A 170 -23.82 10.82 -13.19
N ALA A 171 -23.55 10.90 -14.49
CA ALA A 171 -22.30 11.41 -15.04
C ALA A 171 -22.39 12.93 -15.18
N VAL A 172 -21.35 13.64 -14.74
CA VAL A 172 -21.27 15.10 -14.79
C VAL A 172 -20.48 15.53 -16.01
N SER A 173 -21.06 16.39 -16.85
CA SER A 173 -20.40 17.03 -17.99
C SER A 173 -20.29 18.54 -17.79
N SER A 174 -19.26 19.15 -18.35
CA SER A 174 -19.02 20.60 -18.31
C SER A 174 -19.53 21.32 -19.56
N THR A 175 -19.70 20.60 -20.68
CA THR A 175 -20.14 21.14 -21.97
C THR A 175 -21.08 20.17 -22.67
N GLU A 176 -21.90 20.67 -23.62
CA GLU A 176 -22.76 19.81 -24.44
C GLU A 176 -21.95 18.77 -25.24
N LYS A 177 -20.84 19.18 -25.84
CA LYS A 177 -19.93 18.26 -26.55
C LYS A 177 -19.42 17.13 -25.65
N GLU A 178 -19.10 17.43 -24.39
CA GLU A 178 -18.67 16.42 -23.43
C GLU A 178 -19.84 15.51 -23.04
N LYS A 179 -21.04 16.04 -22.91
CA LYS A 179 -22.26 15.27 -22.64
C LYS A 179 -22.54 14.25 -23.76
N ASP A 180 -22.42 14.68 -25.04
CA ASP A 180 -22.61 13.79 -26.19
C ASP A 180 -21.55 12.68 -26.20
N ALA A 181 -20.29 13.03 -25.96
CA ALA A 181 -19.22 12.03 -25.85
C ALA A 181 -19.43 11.05 -24.70
N ILE A 182 -19.92 11.51 -23.53
CA ILE A 182 -20.27 10.64 -22.41
C ILE A 182 -21.42 9.71 -22.78
N TYR A 183 -22.43 10.23 -23.46
CA TYR A 183 -23.58 9.43 -23.88
C TYR A 183 -23.17 8.32 -24.85
N GLU A 184 -22.37 8.64 -25.86
CA GLU A 184 -21.89 7.67 -26.84
C GLU A 184 -20.93 6.64 -26.21
N ASN A 185 -19.93 7.11 -25.46
CA ASN A 185 -18.87 6.23 -24.98
C ASN A 185 -19.28 5.38 -23.77
N TYR A 186 -20.19 5.85 -22.92
CA TYR A 186 -20.49 5.17 -21.64
C TYR A 186 -21.93 4.71 -21.50
N ILE A 187 -22.90 5.47 -22.04
CA ILE A 187 -24.32 5.07 -21.92
C ILE A 187 -24.67 4.04 -23.01
N LEU A 188 -24.18 4.25 -24.23
CA LEU A 188 -24.33 3.34 -25.36
C LEU A 188 -23.11 2.44 -25.58
N GLY A 189 -21.96 2.76 -24.94
CA GLY A 189 -20.71 2.04 -25.12
C GLY A 189 -20.73 0.66 -24.47
N GLU A 190 -19.99 -0.25 -25.06
CA GLU A 190 -19.74 -1.59 -24.53
C GLU A 190 -18.43 -1.62 -23.72
N PRO A 191 -18.32 -2.47 -22.68
CA PRO A 191 -17.08 -2.66 -21.95
C PRO A 191 -15.95 -3.10 -22.88
N GLU A 192 -14.74 -2.70 -22.54
CA GLU A 192 -13.53 -3.14 -23.22
C GLU A 192 -13.38 -4.66 -23.13
N GLU A 193 -12.83 -5.25 -24.17
CA GLU A 193 -12.48 -6.68 -24.17
C GLU A 193 -11.42 -7.00 -23.11
N ILE A 194 -11.55 -8.16 -22.51
CA ILE A 194 -10.59 -8.68 -21.52
C ILE A 194 -9.49 -9.40 -22.25
N TYR A 195 -8.25 -8.93 -22.09
CA TYR A 195 -7.07 -9.58 -22.66
C TYR A 195 -6.25 -10.27 -21.57
N SER A 196 -5.80 -11.49 -21.88
CA SER A 196 -4.87 -12.22 -21.02
C SER A 196 -3.52 -11.47 -20.95
N LYS A 197 -3.03 -11.28 -19.73
CA LYS A 197 -1.70 -10.70 -19.49
C LYS A 197 -0.63 -11.75 -19.21
N LEU A 198 -0.92 -13.02 -19.47
CA LEU A 198 -0.03 -14.12 -19.14
C LEU A 198 1.32 -14.05 -19.86
N ALA A 199 1.35 -13.57 -21.11
CA ALA A 199 2.59 -13.40 -21.88
C ALA A 199 3.45 -12.18 -21.47
N VAL A 200 3.02 -11.40 -20.48
CA VAL A 200 3.85 -10.34 -19.89
C VAL A 200 4.95 -11.01 -19.05
N GLU A 201 6.22 -10.75 -19.38
CA GLU A 201 7.37 -11.48 -18.82
C GLU A 201 7.39 -11.60 -17.30
N PRO A 202 7.15 -10.55 -16.48
CA PRO A 202 7.11 -10.69 -15.02
C PRO A 202 6.09 -11.73 -14.54
N VAL A 203 4.92 -11.75 -15.19
CA VAL A 203 3.84 -12.69 -14.85
C VAL A 203 4.25 -14.10 -15.24
N LEU A 204 4.68 -14.28 -16.48
CA LEU A 204 5.02 -15.59 -17.03
C LEU A 204 6.16 -16.27 -16.26
N ARG A 205 7.27 -15.57 -16.00
CA ARG A 205 8.42 -16.15 -15.29
C ARG A 205 8.10 -16.54 -13.84
N THR A 206 7.26 -15.75 -13.16
CA THR A 206 6.81 -16.06 -11.79
C THR A 206 5.94 -17.31 -11.75
N TYR A 207 4.95 -17.41 -12.64
CA TYR A 207 4.09 -18.60 -12.72
C TYR A 207 4.86 -19.84 -13.20
N LEU A 208 5.77 -19.66 -14.18
CA LEU A 208 6.58 -20.76 -14.69
C LEU A 208 7.46 -21.36 -13.58
N LEU A 209 8.15 -20.52 -12.81
CA LEU A 209 8.93 -21.00 -11.66
C LEU A 209 8.04 -21.69 -10.62
N SER A 210 6.86 -21.14 -10.34
CA SER A 210 5.92 -21.73 -9.38
C SER A 210 5.42 -23.11 -9.82
N LEU A 211 5.08 -23.31 -11.10
CA LEU A 211 4.66 -24.59 -11.65
C LEU A 211 5.77 -25.65 -11.55
N ILE A 212 7.00 -25.25 -11.84
CA ILE A 212 8.17 -26.15 -11.74
C ILE A 212 8.48 -26.45 -10.25
N ALA A 213 8.45 -25.44 -9.39
CA ALA A 213 8.77 -25.58 -7.97
C ALA A 213 7.78 -26.46 -7.18
N THR A 214 6.53 -26.53 -7.66
CA THR A 214 5.48 -27.38 -7.08
C THR A 214 5.41 -28.77 -7.74
N ASP A 215 6.35 -29.10 -8.62
CA ASP A 215 6.41 -30.35 -9.40
C ASP A 215 5.14 -30.59 -10.24
N PHE A 216 4.38 -29.52 -10.57
CA PHE A 216 3.17 -29.59 -11.39
C PHE A 216 3.50 -29.86 -12.86
N VAL A 217 4.63 -29.36 -13.34
CA VAL A 217 5.23 -29.63 -14.65
C VAL A 217 6.67 -30.08 -14.46
N LYS A 218 7.11 -31.08 -15.21
CA LYS A 218 8.43 -31.72 -15.04
C LYS A 218 9.32 -31.65 -16.29
N ASN A 219 8.76 -31.33 -17.43
CA ASN A 219 9.48 -31.21 -18.69
C ASN A 219 8.89 -30.11 -19.57
N LYS A 220 9.63 -29.75 -20.62
CA LYS A 220 9.24 -28.69 -21.55
C LYS A 220 7.89 -28.99 -22.25
N LYS A 221 7.62 -30.25 -22.55
CA LYS A 221 6.37 -30.63 -23.20
C LYS A 221 5.17 -30.37 -22.28
N GLU A 222 5.24 -30.81 -21.04
CA GLU A 222 4.17 -30.55 -20.04
C GLU A 222 3.94 -29.06 -19.81
N ILE A 223 5.01 -28.26 -19.86
CA ILE A 223 4.91 -26.78 -19.74
C ILE A 223 4.08 -26.24 -20.92
N ILE A 224 4.42 -26.64 -22.16
CA ILE A 224 3.70 -26.16 -23.35
C ILE A 224 2.24 -26.63 -23.30
N GLU A 225 1.97 -27.91 -23.03
CA GLU A 225 0.62 -28.48 -22.90
C GLU A 225 -0.21 -27.76 -21.80
N PHE A 226 0.41 -27.31 -20.73
CA PHE A 226 -0.26 -26.48 -19.70
C PHE A 226 -0.67 -25.12 -20.26
N PHE A 227 0.26 -24.43 -20.93
CA PHE A 227 -0.02 -23.09 -21.44
C PHE A 227 -0.97 -23.08 -22.64
N GLU A 228 -1.07 -24.16 -23.42
CA GLU A 228 -2.07 -24.36 -24.48
C GLU A 228 -3.52 -24.31 -23.95
N LYS A 229 -3.74 -24.67 -22.69
CA LYS A 229 -5.05 -24.66 -22.03
C LYS A 229 -5.41 -23.33 -21.38
N THR A 230 -4.57 -22.30 -21.54
CA THR A 230 -4.78 -21.00 -20.91
C THR A 230 -5.66 -20.08 -21.78
N PHE A 231 -6.25 -19.09 -21.13
CA PHE A 231 -7.02 -18.06 -21.81
C PHE A 231 -6.19 -17.26 -22.85
N TRP A 232 -4.89 -17.13 -22.62
CA TRP A 232 -3.98 -16.51 -23.59
C TRP A 232 -3.94 -17.30 -24.90
N ALA A 233 -3.74 -18.60 -24.82
CA ALA A 233 -3.71 -19.48 -26.00
C ALA A 233 -5.04 -19.42 -26.77
N TYR A 234 -6.16 -19.42 -26.06
CA TYR A 234 -7.48 -19.27 -26.65
C TYR A 234 -7.66 -17.95 -27.41
N GLN A 235 -7.14 -16.84 -26.86
CA GLN A 235 -7.34 -15.52 -27.47
C GLN A 235 -6.43 -15.24 -28.67
N PHE A 236 -5.19 -15.69 -28.60
CA PHE A 236 -4.17 -15.26 -29.55
C PHE A 236 -3.81 -16.33 -30.58
N GLU A 237 -4.11 -17.60 -30.34
CA GLU A 237 -3.84 -18.75 -31.22
C GLU A 237 -2.39 -18.85 -31.74
N ASP A 238 -1.49 -18.00 -31.26
CA ASP A 238 -0.07 -17.90 -31.65
C ASP A 238 0.81 -18.66 -30.64
N MET A 239 0.71 -19.99 -30.68
CA MET A 239 1.48 -20.86 -29.80
C MET A 239 2.99 -20.74 -30.01
N HIS A 240 3.46 -20.51 -31.24
CA HIS A 240 4.89 -20.36 -31.51
C HIS A 240 5.50 -19.16 -30.79
N LYS A 241 4.77 -18.06 -30.73
CA LYS A 241 5.21 -16.85 -29.97
C LYS A 241 5.26 -17.15 -28.48
N LEU A 242 4.24 -17.80 -27.93
CA LEU A 242 4.21 -18.15 -26.49
C LEU A 242 5.34 -19.10 -26.15
N GLU A 243 5.55 -20.15 -26.95
CA GLU A 243 6.63 -21.10 -26.80
C GLU A 243 8.01 -20.40 -26.80
N SER A 244 8.24 -19.49 -27.74
CA SER A 244 9.47 -18.71 -27.80
C SER A 244 9.71 -17.90 -26.52
N ILE A 245 8.66 -17.26 -25.96
CA ILE A 245 8.74 -16.52 -24.69
C ILE A 245 9.01 -17.46 -23.52
N ILE A 246 8.33 -18.61 -23.45
CA ILE A 246 8.53 -19.64 -22.41
C ILE A 246 9.99 -20.13 -22.43
N MET A 247 10.51 -20.47 -23.61
CA MET A 247 11.89 -20.95 -23.74
C MET A 247 12.91 -19.90 -23.30
N ARG A 248 12.67 -18.63 -23.61
CA ARG A 248 13.51 -17.53 -23.13
C ARG A 248 13.45 -17.40 -21.60
N MET A 249 12.26 -17.51 -21.00
CA MET A 249 12.12 -17.47 -19.54
C MET A 249 12.78 -18.66 -18.84
N LEU A 250 12.67 -19.87 -19.39
CA LEU A 250 13.38 -21.04 -18.88
C LEU A 250 14.89 -20.84 -18.89
N LYS A 251 15.43 -20.25 -19.97
CA LYS A 251 16.86 -19.91 -20.05
C LYS A 251 17.28 -18.92 -18.97
N PHE A 252 16.49 -17.88 -18.70
CA PHE A 252 16.78 -16.94 -17.62
C PHE A 252 16.72 -17.62 -16.24
N LEU A 253 15.70 -18.43 -15.97
CA LEU A 253 15.57 -19.15 -14.70
C LEU A 253 16.75 -20.10 -14.45
N GLU A 254 17.27 -20.73 -15.52
CA GLU A 254 18.45 -21.58 -15.45
C GLU A 254 19.73 -20.76 -15.21
N GLN A 255 19.92 -19.64 -15.90
CA GLN A 255 21.04 -18.72 -15.70
C GLN A 255 21.08 -18.17 -14.28
N TRP A 256 19.93 -17.84 -13.70
CA TRP A 256 19.80 -17.42 -12.30
C TRP A 256 19.89 -18.57 -11.30
N LYS A 257 20.09 -19.82 -11.77
CA LYS A 257 20.20 -21.04 -10.95
C LYS A 257 18.93 -21.34 -10.11
N PHE A 258 17.78 -20.92 -10.57
CA PHE A 258 16.50 -21.24 -9.94
C PHE A 258 15.94 -22.58 -10.41
N ILE A 259 16.32 -23.00 -11.61
CA ILE A 259 16.01 -24.33 -12.16
C ILE A 259 17.27 -25.00 -12.71
N GLU A 260 17.21 -26.32 -12.86
CA GLU A 260 18.17 -27.16 -13.58
C GLU A 260 17.43 -27.86 -14.70
N ILE A 261 17.98 -27.76 -15.93
CA ILE A 261 17.47 -28.49 -17.09
C ILE A 261 18.43 -29.62 -17.35
N ARG A 262 17.98 -30.87 -17.14
CA ARG A 262 18.75 -32.09 -17.43
C ARG A 262 18.32 -32.62 -18.78
N ASN A 263 19.18 -32.52 -19.77
CA ASN A 263 19.02 -33.25 -21.03
C ASN A 263 19.54 -34.66 -20.80
N GLU A 264 18.75 -35.67 -21.14
CA GLU A 264 19.25 -37.04 -21.19
C GLU A 264 20.29 -37.11 -22.32
N ASP A 265 21.46 -37.69 -22.03
CA ASP A 265 22.58 -37.78 -22.96
C ASP A 265 22.18 -38.47 -24.27
N PHE A 266 22.54 -37.86 -25.42
CA PHE A 266 22.42 -38.39 -26.78
C PHE A 266 21.00 -38.62 -27.32
N VAL A 267 20.35 -37.53 -27.74
CA VAL A 267 19.09 -37.65 -28.47
C VAL A 267 19.04 -36.74 -29.69
N SER A 268 18.38 -37.20 -30.75
CA SER A 268 18.23 -36.50 -32.04
C SER A 268 17.41 -35.21 -31.90
N GLY A 269 17.55 -34.24 -32.86
CA GLY A 269 17.03 -32.89 -32.79
C GLY A 269 15.54 -32.70 -32.42
N ASP A 270 14.70 -33.74 -32.53
CA ASP A 270 13.27 -33.71 -32.15
C ASP A 270 13.02 -34.01 -30.66
N GLU A 271 14.02 -34.48 -29.89
CA GLU A 271 13.89 -34.86 -28.47
C GLU A 271 14.41 -33.81 -27.50
N VAL A 272 14.80 -32.64 -27.98
CA VAL A 272 15.19 -31.46 -27.14
C VAL A 272 14.04 -30.99 -26.22
N LEU A 273 12.80 -31.42 -26.51
CA LEU A 273 11.60 -31.10 -25.71
C LEU A 273 11.44 -31.99 -24.46
N ASN A 274 12.19 -33.11 -24.35
CA ASN A 274 12.03 -34.09 -23.27
C ASN A 274 12.95 -33.87 -22.06
N GLY A 275 13.76 -32.80 -22.04
CA GLY A 275 14.62 -32.51 -20.90
C GLY A 275 13.81 -32.27 -19.62
N ASN A 276 14.15 -33.01 -18.55
CA ASN A 276 13.55 -32.80 -17.22
C ASN A 276 13.96 -31.45 -16.64
N VAL A 277 12.96 -30.70 -16.16
CA VAL A 277 13.13 -29.38 -15.54
C VAL A 277 12.81 -29.48 -14.04
N ASN A 278 13.78 -29.14 -13.19
CA ASN A 278 13.61 -29.23 -11.75
C ASN A 278 13.96 -27.89 -11.10
N ALA A 279 13.19 -27.47 -10.10
CA ALA A 279 13.55 -26.31 -9.32
C ALA A 279 14.67 -26.65 -8.31
N THR A 280 15.67 -25.78 -8.24
CA THR A 280 16.70 -25.84 -7.20
C THR A 280 16.12 -25.49 -5.84
N ILE A 281 16.88 -25.73 -4.75
CA ILE A 281 16.48 -25.28 -3.40
C ILE A 281 16.24 -23.77 -3.39
N LEU A 282 17.07 -23.02 -4.11
CA LEU A 282 16.94 -21.56 -4.24
C LEU A 282 15.68 -21.18 -5.02
N GLY A 283 15.42 -21.83 -6.16
CA GLY A 283 14.22 -21.59 -6.97
C GLY A 283 12.92 -21.95 -6.24
N LYS A 284 12.90 -23.07 -5.50
CA LYS A 284 11.75 -23.44 -4.66
C LYS A 284 11.48 -22.34 -3.62
N ARG A 285 12.53 -21.81 -2.98
CA ARG A 285 12.36 -20.75 -1.99
C ARG A 285 11.88 -19.43 -2.60
N VAL A 286 12.39 -19.05 -3.79
CA VAL A 286 11.91 -17.86 -4.52
C VAL A 286 10.41 -17.98 -4.82
N ALA A 287 9.97 -19.14 -5.31
CA ALA A 287 8.55 -19.40 -5.56
C ALA A 287 7.69 -19.33 -4.28
N GLU A 288 8.13 -19.94 -3.17
CA GLU A 288 7.44 -19.89 -1.87
C GLU A 288 7.33 -18.47 -1.30
N LEU A 289 8.30 -17.60 -1.58
CA LEU A 289 8.31 -16.20 -1.18
C LEU A 289 7.40 -15.33 -2.05
N TYR A 290 6.84 -15.86 -3.14
CA TYR A 290 6.06 -15.12 -4.14
C TYR A 290 6.83 -13.94 -4.75
N LEU A 291 8.15 -14.10 -4.88
CA LEU A 291 9.04 -13.08 -5.39
C LEU A 291 9.19 -13.24 -6.90
N ASP A 292 9.22 -12.13 -7.62
CA ASP A 292 9.59 -12.16 -9.03
C ASP A 292 11.03 -12.71 -9.15
N PRO A 293 11.28 -13.74 -9.99
CA PRO A 293 12.63 -14.29 -10.18
C PRO A 293 13.69 -13.22 -10.52
N LEU A 294 13.34 -12.20 -11.32
CA LEU A 294 14.26 -11.11 -11.62
C LEU A 294 14.63 -10.30 -10.37
N THR A 295 13.65 -10.03 -9.50
CA THR A 295 13.89 -9.38 -8.21
C THR A 295 14.76 -10.24 -7.31
N ALA A 296 14.54 -11.55 -7.30
CA ALA A 296 15.36 -12.48 -6.51
C ALA A 296 16.83 -12.47 -6.99
N ASP A 297 17.06 -12.51 -8.30
CA ASP A 297 18.40 -12.41 -8.88
C ASP A 297 19.05 -11.07 -8.55
N PHE A 298 18.35 -9.96 -8.74
CA PHE A 298 18.82 -8.63 -8.36
C PHE A 298 19.22 -8.54 -6.88
N ILE A 299 18.39 -9.05 -5.96
CA ILE A 299 18.72 -9.08 -4.53
C ILE A 299 19.98 -9.92 -4.29
N ILE A 300 20.10 -11.08 -4.93
CA ILE A 300 21.26 -11.98 -4.78
C ILE A 300 22.53 -11.27 -5.26
N GLU A 301 22.50 -10.60 -6.40
CA GLU A 301 23.66 -9.86 -6.92
C GLU A 301 24.06 -8.70 -5.99
N CYS A 302 23.08 -7.95 -5.46
CA CYS A 302 23.33 -6.94 -4.44
C CYS A 302 23.96 -7.54 -3.17
N LEU A 303 23.45 -8.67 -2.68
CA LEU A 303 23.99 -9.34 -1.49
C LEU A 303 25.43 -9.80 -1.67
N LYS A 304 25.84 -10.19 -2.86
CA LYS A 304 27.24 -10.55 -3.18
C LYS A 304 28.21 -9.35 -3.11
N LYS A 305 27.71 -8.11 -3.31
CA LYS A 305 28.49 -6.87 -3.26
C LYS A 305 28.64 -6.31 -1.83
N VAL A 306 28.02 -6.93 -0.83
CA VAL A 306 28.10 -6.50 0.58
C VAL A 306 29.54 -6.48 1.06
N ASN A 307 29.96 -5.37 1.65
CA ASN A 307 31.30 -5.11 2.14
C ASN A 307 31.29 -4.29 3.46
N ASN A 308 32.44 -3.86 3.94
CA ASN A 308 32.58 -3.11 5.20
C ASN A 308 31.90 -1.72 5.19
N ASN A 309 31.62 -1.15 4.01
CA ASN A 309 30.93 0.14 3.88
C ASN A 309 29.41 -0.02 3.86
N THR A 310 28.92 -1.25 3.75
CA THR A 310 27.48 -1.54 3.71
C THR A 310 26.79 -1.13 5.01
N ASN A 311 25.70 -0.41 4.88
CA ASN A 311 24.91 0.07 6.02
C ASN A 311 23.39 -0.12 5.79
N ALA A 312 22.56 0.42 6.68
CA ALA A 312 21.12 0.30 6.56
C ALA A 312 20.58 0.91 5.24
N PHE A 313 21.16 2.03 4.77
CA PHE A 313 20.73 2.68 3.54
C PHE A 313 20.96 1.80 2.31
N SER A 314 22.05 1.04 2.28
CA SER A 314 22.36 0.08 1.22
C SER A 314 21.22 -0.91 0.96
N PHE A 315 20.73 -1.53 2.03
CA PHE A 315 19.62 -2.48 1.94
C PHE A 315 18.27 -1.80 1.68
N LEU A 316 18.09 -0.56 2.17
CA LEU A 316 16.87 0.21 1.89
C LEU A 316 16.78 0.59 0.42
N GLN A 317 17.91 0.98 -0.20
CA GLN A 317 17.96 1.33 -1.61
C GLN A 317 17.77 0.08 -2.49
N MET A 318 18.48 -1.02 -2.21
CA MET A 318 18.25 -2.31 -2.85
C MET A 318 16.76 -2.69 -2.82
N THR A 319 16.13 -2.60 -1.64
CA THR A 319 14.70 -2.90 -1.47
C THR A 319 13.81 -1.93 -2.27
N ALA A 320 14.16 -0.65 -2.30
CA ALA A 320 13.41 0.38 -3.02
C ALA A 320 13.46 0.20 -4.53
N HIS A 321 14.53 -0.37 -5.10
CA HIS A 321 14.69 -0.52 -6.55
C HIS A 321 14.07 -1.80 -7.12
N THR A 322 13.42 -2.63 -6.30
CA THR A 322 12.71 -3.83 -6.77
C THR A 322 11.41 -3.50 -7.51
N ILE A 323 10.96 -4.43 -8.37
CA ILE A 323 9.70 -4.29 -9.11
C ILE A 323 8.50 -4.22 -8.15
N GLU A 324 8.53 -4.98 -7.08
CA GLU A 324 7.45 -5.08 -6.09
C GLU A 324 7.27 -3.79 -5.27
N MET A 325 8.28 -2.93 -5.26
CA MET A 325 8.19 -1.62 -4.60
C MET A 325 7.45 -0.58 -5.45
N ARG A 326 7.24 -0.83 -6.73
CA ARG A 326 6.52 0.09 -7.62
C ARG A 326 5.04 0.27 -7.20
N PRO A 327 4.46 1.46 -7.42
CA PRO A 327 5.08 2.67 -7.96
C PRO A 327 6.02 3.33 -6.95
N LEU A 328 7.21 3.75 -7.37
CA LEU A 328 8.19 4.46 -6.56
C LEU A 328 7.71 5.88 -6.21
N LEU A 329 8.34 6.49 -5.20
CA LEU A 329 8.14 7.91 -4.90
C LEU A 329 8.83 8.74 -6.00
N ARG A 330 8.02 9.37 -6.84
CA ARG A 330 8.53 10.14 -7.98
C ARG A 330 9.29 11.37 -7.51
N ALA A 331 10.52 11.53 -7.97
CA ALA A 331 11.29 12.75 -7.82
C ALA A 331 10.70 13.85 -8.73
N ARG A 332 10.49 15.05 -8.18
CA ARG A 332 10.11 16.23 -8.95
C ARG A 332 11.38 16.92 -9.44
N VAL A 333 11.29 17.65 -10.55
CA VAL A 333 12.44 18.36 -11.12
C VAL A 333 13.21 19.18 -10.08
N LYS A 334 12.51 19.91 -9.20
CA LYS A 334 13.11 20.72 -8.14
C LYS A 334 13.73 19.94 -6.98
N GLU A 335 13.51 18.64 -6.90
CA GLU A 335 14.00 17.76 -5.84
C GLU A 335 15.21 16.93 -6.32
N ILE A 336 15.47 16.91 -7.63
CA ILE A 336 16.52 16.08 -8.22
C ILE A 336 17.88 16.47 -7.68
N GLU A 337 18.21 17.76 -7.68
CA GLU A 337 19.49 18.27 -7.18
C GLU A 337 19.74 17.88 -5.71
N GLU A 338 18.73 18.04 -4.83
CA GLU A 338 18.82 17.62 -3.43
C GLU A 338 19.02 16.09 -3.29
N ILE A 339 18.36 15.30 -4.17
CA ILE A 339 18.49 13.84 -4.16
C ILE A 339 19.88 13.44 -4.65
N GLU A 340 20.43 14.09 -5.67
CA GLU A 340 21.78 13.84 -6.19
C GLU A 340 22.86 14.21 -5.15
N GLU A 341 22.70 15.32 -4.42
CA GLU A 341 23.57 15.64 -3.29
C GLU A 341 23.58 14.52 -2.25
N LYS A 342 22.41 13.98 -1.91
CA LYS A 342 22.29 12.83 -1.00
C LYS A 342 22.88 11.57 -1.60
N LEU A 343 22.72 11.35 -2.91
CA LEU A 343 23.33 10.22 -3.60
C LEU A 343 24.86 10.24 -3.49
N VAL A 344 25.50 11.40 -3.62
CA VAL A 344 26.94 11.56 -3.41
C VAL A 344 27.35 11.11 -2.00
N GLU A 345 26.56 11.46 -0.96
CA GLU A 345 26.80 11.03 0.42
C GLU A 345 26.80 9.50 0.57
N TYR A 346 25.94 8.79 -0.19
CA TYR A 346 25.73 7.34 -0.09
C TYR A 346 26.37 6.53 -1.22
N SER A 347 27.04 7.13 -2.18
CA SER A 347 27.56 6.45 -3.39
C SER A 347 28.40 5.21 -3.06
N ASN A 348 29.29 5.31 -2.06
CA ASN A 348 30.14 4.19 -1.62
C ASN A 348 29.41 3.10 -0.82
N ASN A 349 28.13 3.31 -0.52
CA ASN A 349 27.30 2.39 0.26
C ASN A 349 26.30 1.62 -0.59
N LEU A 350 26.13 1.97 -1.87
CA LEU A 350 25.18 1.31 -2.76
C LEU A 350 25.63 -0.11 -3.09
N LEU A 351 24.66 -1.02 -3.25
CA LEU A 351 24.87 -2.41 -3.64
C LEU A 351 24.64 -2.65 -5.13
N GLU A 352 24.21 -1.62 -5.85
CA GLU A 352 24.11 -1.61 -7.30
C GLU A 352 24.92 -0.45 -7.89
N ASP A 353 25.23 -0.56 -9.16
CA ASP A 353 25.98 0.47 -9.87
C ASP A 353 25.00 1.58 -10.29
N GLU A 354 25.44 2.84 -10.18
CA GLU A 354 24.67 3.98 -10.65
C GLU A 354 24.62 3.97 -12.18
N PRO A 355 23.42 4.01 -12.81
CA PRO A 355 23.31 4.13 -14.26
C PRO A 355 23.80 5.49 -14.73
N ALA A 356 24.24 5.60 -15.98
CA ALA A 356 24.63 6.89 -16.52
C ALA A 356 23.43 7.85 -16.58
N MET A 357 23.66 9.14 -16.37
CA MET A 357 22.62 10.19 -16.29
C MET A 357 21.67 10.23 -17.49
N PHE A 358 22.14 9.79 -18.66
CA PHE A 358 21.37 9.75 -19.90
C PHE A 358 20.71 8.40 -20.18
N ASP A 359 20.94 7.39 -19.31
CA ASP A 359 20.32 6.10 -19.45
C ASP A 359 18.83 6.16 -19.13
N TYR A 360 18.05 5.33 -19.81
CA TYR A 360 16.62 5.22 -19.58
C TYR A 360 16.28 4.87 -18.10
N GLU A 361 17.15 4.13 -17.46
CA GLU A 361 16.98 3.63 -16.08
C GLU A 361 17.31 4.68 -15.00
N TYR A 362 18.03 5.77 -15.35
CA TYR A 362 18.46 6.79 -14.39
C TYR A 362 17.31 7.42 -13.61
N SER A 363 16.23 7.75 -14.30
CA SER A 363 15.04 8.35 -13.66
C SER A 363 14.42 7.39 -12.62
N GLU A 364 14.43 6.10 -12.88
CA GLU A 364 13.90 5.08 -11.97
C GLU A 364 14.84 4.86 -10.79
N PHE A 365 16.14 4.87 -11.04
CA PHE A 365 17.18 4.82 -10.02
C PHE A 365 17.05 6.01 -9.05
N ILE A 366 16.93 7.26 -9.53
CA ILE A 366 16.69 8.44 -8.68
C ILE A 366 15.40 8.33 -7.86
N ASN A 367 14.33 7.78 -8.43
CA ASN A 367 13.10 7.50 -7.70
C ASN A 367 13.31 6.43 -6.61
N SER A 368 14.18 5.44 -6.84
CA SER A 368 14.55 4.44 -5.83
C SER A 368 15.31 5.07 -4.67
N ILE A 369 16.26 5.98 -4.95
CA ILE A 369 16.99 6.75 -3.94
C ILE A 369 16.00 7.58 -3.09
N LYS A 370 15.07 8.30 -3.72
CA LYS A 370 14.02 9.04 -2.98
C LYS A 370 13.20 8.12 -2.08
N THR A 371 12.84 6.93 -2.58
CA THR A 371 12.08 5.95 -1.81
C THR A 371 12.91 5.37 -0.65
N ALA A 372 14.21 5.17 -0.85
CA ALA A 372 15.12 4.75 0.22
C ALA A 372 15.31 5.81 1.31
N LEU A 373 15.41 7.10 0.92
CA LEU A 373 15.44 8.23 1.85
C LEU A 373 14.16 8.31 2.71
N PHE A 374 13.00 8.05 2.12
CA PHE A 374 11.75 7.93 2.87
C PHE A 374 11.81 6.81 3.92
N PHE A 375 12.31 5.61 3.59
CA PHE A 375 12.48 4.53 4.55
C PHE A 375 13.52 4.88 5.62
N LYS A 376 14.60 5.57 5.25
CA LYS A 376 15.61 6.06 6.20
C LYS A 376 14.98 7.00 7.22
N ASP A 377 14.22 8.00 6.77
CA ASP A 377 13.54 8.93 7.66
C ASP A 377 12.54 8.22 8.59
N TRP A 378 11.83 7.22 8.08
CA TRP A 378 10.95 6.40 8.90
C TRP A 378 11.68 5.69 10.04
N ILE A 379 12.81 5.01 9.74
CA ILE A 379 13.60 4.31 10.77
C ILE A 379 14.41 5.26 11.68
N GLU A 380 14.57 6.52 11.30
CA GLU A 380 15.11 7.61 12.12
C GLU A 380 14.04 8.32 12.97
N GLU A 381 12.84 7.76 13.03
CA GLU A 381 11.72 8.19 13.85
C GLU A 381 11.05 9.50 13.41
N LYS A 382 11.18 9.89 12.14
CA LYS A 382 10.34 10.95 11.59
C LYS A 382 8.87 10.53 11.65
N ASP A 383 7.98 11.45 11.97
CA ASP A 383 6.57 11.14 12.10
C ASP A 383 5.84 11.18 10.75
N GLU A 384 4.58 10.73 10.76
CA GLU A 384 3.77 10.61 9.55
C GLU A 384 3.43 11.97 8.94
N GLU A 385 3.38 13.04 9.74
CA GLU A 385 3.16 14.40 9.24
C GLU A 385 4.39 14.90 8.47
N PHE A 386 5.59 14.70 9.01
CA PHE A 386 6.83 15.02 8.31
C PHE A 386 6.93 14.27 6.97
N LEU A 387 6.62 12.97 6.97
CA LEU A 387 6.67 12.16 5.75
C LEU A 387 5.62 12.59 4.71
N LEU A 388 4.44 13.03 5.17
CA LEU A 388 3.41 13.59 4.30
C LEU A 388 3.89 14.90 3.64
N GLU A 389 4.51 15.79 4.39
CA GLU A 389 5.01 17.07 3.89
C GLU A 389 6.22 16.89 2.95
N GLN A 390 7.20 16.08 3.35
CA GLN A 390 8.46 15.90 2.62
C GLN A 390 8.28 15.05 1.36
N TYR A 391 7.56 13.94 1.47
CA TYR A 391 7.45 12.95 0.38
C TYR A 391 6.09 12.95 -0.31
N ASN A 392 5.13 13.75 0.17
CA ASN A 392 3.74 13.77 -0.31
C ASN A 392 3.09 12.37 -0.26
N ILE A 393 3.44 11.56 0.75
CA ILE A 393 2.95 10.21 0.97
C ILE A 393 1.98 10.18 2.15
N ARG A 394 0.83 9.56 1.97
CA ARG A 394 -0.24 9.50 2.98
C ARG A 394 -0.08 8.28 3.90
N PRO A 395 -0.65 8.31 5.14
CA PRO A 395 -0.51 7.23 6.11
C PRO A 395 -0.86 5.83 5.58
N GLY A 396 -1.91 5.70 4.76
CA GLY A 396 -2.27 4.42 4.12
C GLY A 396 -1.22 3.93 3.13
N GLU A 397 -0.63 4.85 2.36
CA GLU A 397 0.44 4.53 1.39
C GLU A 397 1.75 4.18 2.10
N ILE A 398 2.07 4.90 3.21
CA ILE A 398 3.21 4.57 4.08
C ILE A 398 3.11 3.12 4.51
N ARG A 399 1.93 2.68 5.00
CA ARG A 399 1.75 1.32 5.48
C ARG A 399 2.04 0.28 4.40
N VAL A 400 1.48 0.44 3.20
CA VAL A 400 1.71 -0.48 2.07
C VAL A 400 3.20 -0.57 1.73
N LYS A 401 3.91 0.56 1.65
CA LYS A 401 5.35 0.56 1.37
C LYS A 401 6.18 -0.10 2.46
N LEU A 402 5.81 0.09 3.72
CA LEU A 402 6.50 -0.56 4.85
C LEU A 402 6.26 -2.08 4.87
N ASP A 403 5.05 -2.52 4.53
CA ASP A 403 4.72 -3.95 4.46
C ASP A 403 5.49 -4.61 3.31
N ASN A 404 5.57 -3.98 2.13
CA ASN A 404 6.39 -4.44 1.01
C ASN A 404 7.88 -4.47 1.37
N ALA A 405 8.41 -3.41 1.99
CA ALA A 405 9.80 -3.37 2.41
C ALA A 405 10.14 -4.47 3.44
N ASN A 406 9.25 -4.72 4.41
CA ASN A 406 9.42 -5.80 5.37
C ASN A 406 9.39 -7.18 4.70
N TRP A 407 8.53 -7.40 3.70
CA TRP A 407 8.49 -8.63 2.93
C TRP A 407 9.75 -8.84 2.09
N LEU A 408 10.20 -7.82 1.35
CA LEU A 408 11.41 -7.89 0.53
C LEU A 408 12.68 -8.09 1.36
N LEU A 409 12.80 -7.43 2.51
CA LEU A 409 13.89 -7.67 3.45
C LEU A 409 13.82 -9.07 4.06
N TYR A 410 12.62 -9.63 4.26
CA TYR A 410 12.46 -11.03 4.65
C TYR A 410 12.96 -11.98 3.55
N ALA A 411 12.62 -11.67 2.30
CA ALA A 411 13.14 -12.44 1.18
C ALA A 411 14.68 -12.37 1.12
N ALA A 412 15.27 -11.19 1.27
CA ALA A 412 16.72 -11.03 1.32
C ALA A 412 17.37 -11.83 2.48
N GLU A 413 16.72 -11.86 3.68
CA GLU A 413 17.16 -12.69 4.80
C GLU A 413 17.16 -14.18 4.45
N GLU A 414 16.09 -14.69 3.86
CA GLU A 414 15.94 -16.11 3.50
C GLU A 414 16.92 -16.52 2.39
N LEU A 415 17.10 -15.67 1.37
CA LEU A 415 18.08 -15.88 0.31
C LEU A 415 19.51 -15.90 0.89
N SER A 416 19.82 -14.98 1.83
CA SER A 416 21.11 -14.96 2.53
C SER A 416 21.37 -16.25 3.32
N ARG A 417 20.34 -16.87 3.92
CA ARG A 417 20.45 -18.15 4.64
C ARG A 417 20.82 -19.30 3.71
N ILE A 418 20.13 -19.40 2.56
CA ILE A 418 20.38 -20.43 1.56
C ILE A 418 21.79 -20.29 0.95
N LEU A 419 22.21 -19.04 0.69
CA LEU A 419 23.53 -18.72 0.15
C LEU A 419 24.64 -18.75 1.22
N LYS A 420 24.32 -19.11 2.48
CA LYS A 420 25.25 -19.19 3.60
C LYS A 420 26.00 -17.88 3.94
N MET A 421 25.37 -16.74 3.67
CA MET A 421 25.91 -15.40 3.94
C MET A 421 25.62 -14.95 5.38
N GLN A 422 26.08 -15.69 6.39
CA GLN A 422 25.72 -15.52 7.81
C GLN A 422 26.02 -14.12 8.37
N GLY A 423 27.06 -13.45 7.87
CA GLY A 423 27.51 -12.14 8.36
C GLY A 423 26.46 -11.04 8.25
N ILE A 424 25.64 -11.07 7.19
CA ILE A 424 24.67 -10.00 6.87
C ILE A 424 23.27 -10.23 7.43
N ILE A 425 22.94 -11.47 7.80
CA ILE A 425 21.61 -11.86 8.27
C ILE A 425 21.18 -11.02 9.47
N LYS A 426 22.10 -10.82 10.43
CA LYS A 426 21.83 -10.05 11.64
C LYS A 426 21.46 -8.60 11.34
N ASP A 427 22.08 -7.98 10.37
CA ASP A 427 21.83 -6.58 10.00
C ASP A 427 20.51 -6.44 9.25
N ILE A 428 20.19 -7.37 8.36
CA ILE A 428 18.89 -7.43 7.68
C ILE A 428 17.76 -7.64 8.70
N VAL A 429 17.90 -8.56 9.66
CA VAL A 429 16.88 -8.81 10.70
C VAL A 429 16.66 -7.56 11.57
N LYS A 430 17.74 -6.87 11.98
CA LYS A 430 17.63 -5.60 12.70
C LYS A 430 16.89 -4.54 11.87
N LEU A 431 17.24 -4.41 10.60
CA LEU A 431 16.63 -3.44 9.70
C LEU A 431 15.12 -3.73 9.49
N ARG A 432 14.74 -5.00 9.35
CA ARG A 432 13.32 -5.41 9.30
C ARG A 432 12.53 -4.96 10.52
N LEU A 433 13.10 -5.14 11.71
CA LEU A 433 12.46 -4.67 12.94
C LEU A 433 12.37 -3.14 12.98
N ARG A 434 13.41 -2.43 12.52
CA ARG A 434 13.40 -0.98 12.41
C ARG A 434 12.31 -0.49 11.44
N ILE A 435 12.18 -1.12 10.28
CA ILE A 435 11.12 -0.81 9.29
C ILE A 435 9.73 -1.06 9.89
N ARG A 436 9.53 -2.22 10.52
CA ARG A 436 8.24 -2.59 11.11
C ARG A 436 7.75 -1.61 12.16
N TYR A 437 8.64 -1.12 13.00
CA TYR A 437 8.30 -0.27 14.15
C TYR A 437 8.60 1.23 13.93
N GLY A 438 9.36 1.60 12.92
CA GLY A 438 9.79 2.97 12.67
C GLY A 438 10.68 3.51 13.78
N VAL A 439 11.78 2.80 14.12
CA VAL A 439 12.62 3.11 15.28
C VAL A 439 14.11 3.06 14.94
N LYS A 440 14.89 3.80 15.71
CA LYS A 440 16.36 3.66 15.75
C LYS A 440 16.76 2.33 16.41
N GLU A 441 17.96 1.86 16.07
CA GLU A 441 18.47 0.56 16.53
C GLU A 441 18.49 0.44 18.06
N GLU A 442 18.78 1.53 18.75
CA GLU A 442 18.88 1.58 20.21
C GLU A 442 17.59 1.18 20.95
N LEU A 443 16.42 1.26 20.27
CA LEU A 443 15.13 0.89 20.86
C LEU A 443 14.76 -0.59 20.68
N LEU A 444 15.48 -1.34 19.84
CA LEU A 444 15.13 -2.71 19.49
C LEU A 444 15.02 -3.64 20.69
N THR A 445 15.85 -3.43 21.71
CA THR A 445 15.82 -4.22 22.95
C THR A 445 14.47 -4.06 23.69
N LEU A 446 13.94 -2.85 23.75
CA LEU A 446 12.68 -2.55 24.42
C LEU A 446 11.46 -3.06 23.65
N LEU A 447 11.54 -3.15 22.33
CA LEU A 447 10.46 -3.64 21.47
C LEU A 447 10.19 -5.15 21.58
N LYS A 448 11.05 -5.90 22.28
CA LYS A 448 10.80 -7.31 22.63
C LYS A 448 9.66 -7.45 23.63
N LEU A 449 9.33 -6.40 24.38
CA LEU A 449 8.22 -6.38 25.33
C LEU A 449 6.90 -6.13 24.58
N LYS A 450 5.90 -6.98 24.87
CA LYS A 450 4.54 -6.81 24.33
C LYS A 450 3.97 -5.47 24.80
N ASN A 451 3.15 -4.86 23.95
CA ASN A 451 2.54 -3.54 24.19
C ASN A 451 3.52 -2.35 24.27
N ILE A 452 4.82 -2.56 23.96
CA ILE A 452 5.79 -1.50 23.80
C ILE A 452 6.03 -1.28 22.30
N GLY A 453 5.48 -0.18 21.76
CA GLY A 453 5.74 0.29 20.41
C GLY A 453 6.65 1.52 20.42
N ARG A 454 6.89 2.12 19.23
CA ARG A 454 7.77 3.26 18.99
C ARG A 454 7.70 4.35 20.08
N VAL A 455 6.51 4.86 20.35
CA VAL A 455 6.32 5.99 21.29
C VAL A 455 6.67 5.60 22.73
N ARG A 456 6.24 4.42 23.17
CA ARG A 456 6.52 3.94 24.53
C ARG A 456 7.99 3.58 24.70
N ALA A 457 8.60 2.94 23.72
CA ALA A 457 10.04 2.63 23.74
C ALA A 457 10.86 3.92 23.84
N ARG A 458 10.55 4.95 23.06
CA ARG A 458 11.23 6.25 23.10
C ARG A 458 11.06 6.96 24.46
N LYS A 459 9.86 6.90 25.05
CA LYS A 459 9.61 7.44 26.40
C LYS A 459 10.44 6.73 27.46
N LEU A 460 10.53 5.41 27.43
CA LEU A 460 11.37 4.64 28.35
C LEU A 460 12.83 5.02 28.19
N TYR A 461 13.33 5.08 26.95
CA TYR A 461 14.72 5.42 26.63
C TYR A 461 15.12 6.79 27.15
N PHE A 462 14.28 7.82 26.97
CA PHE A 462 14.51 9.17 27.51
C PHE A 462 14.53 9.19 29.04
N ASN A 463 13.82 8.28 29.69
CA ASN A 463 13.86 8.11 31.15
C ASN A 463 14.98 7.15 31.60
N LYS A 464 16.01 6.95 30.77
CA LYS A 464 17.19 6.12 31.05
C LYS A 464 16.90 4.63 31.23
N ILE A 465 15.71 4.16 30.85
CA ILE A 465 15.31 2.76 30.82
C ILE A 465 15.53 2.24 29.40
N LYS A 466 16.73 1.68 29.14
CA LYS A 466 17.23 1.34 27.80
C LYS A 466 17.15 -0.14 27.47
N THR A 467 17.10 -0.99 28.48
CA THR A 467 17.14 -2.45 28.35
C THR A 467 16.01 -3.11 29.13
N ILE A 468 15.76 -4.40 28.83
CA ILE A 468 14.83 -5.23 29.60
C ILE A 468 15.27 -5.32 31.08
N GLY A 469 16.59 -5.36 31.34
CA GLY A 469 17.14 -5.34 32.69
C GLY A 469 16.80 -4.05 33.44
N ASP A 470 16.85 -2.89 32.77
CA ASP A 470 16.46 -1.61 33.36
C ASP A 470 14.95 -1.58 33.67
N VAL A 471 14.12 -2.13 32.79
CA VAL A 471 12.66 -2.28 33.04
C VAL A 471 12.42 -3.13 34.28
N LYS A 472 13.19 -4.21 34.48
CA LYS A 472 13.09 -5.07 35.66
C LYS A 472 13.47 -4.30 36.94
N LYS A 473 14.52 -3.49 36.89
CA LYS A 473 15.02 -2.69 38.05
C LYS A 473 14.16 -1.47 38.34
N ALA A 474 13.51 -0.87 37.34
CA ALA A 474 12.72 0.34 37.50
C ALA A 474 11.55 0.15 38.48
N GLU A 475 11.26 1.14 39.31
CA GLU A 475 10.11 1.13 40.19
C GLU A 475 8.79 1.12 39.44
N LEU A 476 7.79 0.40 39.96
CA LEU A 476 6.46 0.33 39.32
C LEU A 476 5.84 1.72 39.15
N GLY A 477 5.99 2.59 40.19
CA GLY A 477 5.46 3.97 40.16
C GLY A 477 6.00 4.76 38.98
N THR A 478 7.29 4.69 38.70
CA THR A 478 7.96 5.33 37.54
C THR A 478 7.41 4.81 36.22
N LEU A 479 7.27 3.48 36.09
CA LEU A 479 6.71 2.89 34.87
C LEU A 479 5.25 3.27 34.66
N VAL A 480 4.46 3.38 35.73
CA VAL A 480 3.05 3.85 35.65
C VAL A 480 2.97 5.28 35.11
N GLN A 481 3.87 6.17 35.55
CA GLN A 481 3.94 7.55 35.05
C GLN A 481 4.31 7.62 33.55
N ILE A 482 5.21 6.74 33.09
CA ILE A 482 5.70 6.74 31.70
C ILE A 482 4.71 6.04 30.75
N LEU A 483 4.16 4.89 31.14
CA LEU A 483 3.43 3.96 30.28
C LEU A 483 1.92 3.90 30.53
N GLY A 484 1.48 4.38 31.70
CA GLY A 484 0.14 4.15 32.25
C GLY A 484 0.04 2.81 33.01
N LYS A 485 -0.90 2.73 33.97
CA LYS A 485 -1.03 1.62 34.94
C LYS A 485 -1.11 0.24 34.26
N LYS A 486 -2.01 0.08 33.28
CA LYS A 486 -2.25 -1.22 32.64
C LYS A 486 -1.00 -1.75 31.93
N VAL A 487 -0.30 -0.90 31.18
CA VAL A 487 0.90 -1.30 30.42
C VAL A 487 2.09 -1.52 31.35
N ALA A 488 2.23 -0.70 32.40
CA ALA A 488 3.32 -0.84 33.37
C ALA A 488 3.23 -2.19 34.12
N LEU A 489 2.04 -2.61 34.52
CA LEU A 489 1.81 -3.91 35.15
C LEU A 489 2.12 -5.06 34.20
N ASP A 490 1.60 -5.01 32.98
CA ASP A 490 1.84 -6.02 31.95
C ASP A 490 3.35 -6.17 31.64
N VAL A 491 4.06 -5.07 31.47
CA VAL A 491 5.51 -5.07 31.20
C VAL A 491 6.30 -5.62 32.38
N LYS A 492 5.91 -5.33 33.62
CA LYS A 492 6.52 -5.90 34.84
C LYS A 492 6.31 -7.41 34.93
N GLU A 493 5.12 -7.89 34.59
CA GLU A 493 4.84 -9.32 34.53
C GLU A 493 5.72 -10.03 33.49
N GLN A 494 5.91 -9.44 32.30
CA GLN A 494 6.78 -9.98 31.25
C GLN A 494 8.25 -10.10 31.67
N VAL A 495 8.72 -9.27 32.60
CA VAL A 495 10.10 -9.34 33.14
C VAL A 495 10.19 -10.17 34.44
N GLY A 496 9.14 -10.95 34.76
CA GLY A 496 9.12 -11.89 35.86
C GLY A 496 8.80 -11.27 37.24
N GLN A 497 8.11 -10.13 37.27
CA GLN A 497 7.66 -9.45 38.49
C GLN A 497 6.14 -9.35 38.53
N SER A 498 5.45 -10.15 39.36
CA SER A 498 4.02 -10.10 39.52
C SER A 498 3.62 -9.17 40.68
N PHE A 499 2.74 -8.22 40.40
CA PHE A 499 2.22 -7.24 41.34
C PHE A 499 0.70 -7.43 41.56
N LYS A 500 0.27 -8.64 41.93
CA LYS A 500 -1.11 -8.90 42.32
C LYS A 500 -1.42 -8.13 43.60
N ASN A 501 -2.39 -7.21 43.56
CA ASN A 501 -2.94 -6.43 44.69
C ASN A 501 -2.21 -5.15 45.16
N ILE A 502 -1.46 -4.45 44.32
CA ILE A 502 -0.94 -3.13 44.72
C ILE A 502 -1.90 -2.01 44.29
N LYS A 503 -2.43 -1.27 45.28
CA LYS A 503 -3.07 0.05 45.05
C LYS A 503 -1.96 1.07 44.74
N VAL A 504 -1.67 1.32 43.47
CA VAL A 504 -0.74 2.40 43.07
C VAL A 504 -1.47 3.73 43.27
N LYS A 505 -0.94 4.61 44.15
CA LYS A 505 -1.40 6.01 44.23
C LYS A 505 -1.11 6.70 42.90
N GLU A 506 -2.13 7.12 42.19
CA GLU A 506 -1.99 8.04 41.07
C GLU A 506 -1.60 9.40 41.65
N ASN A 507 -0.39 9.87 41.34
CA ASN A 507 -0.02 11.25 41.63
C ASN A 507 -0.77 12.16 40.63
N LYS A 508 -1.92 12.66 41.03
CA LYS A 508 -2.62 13.73 40.29
C LYS A 508 -1.71 14.96 40.28
N ARG A 509 -1.38 15.46 39.13
CA ARG A 509 -0.72 16.78 39.02
C ARG A 509 -1.64 17.82 39.67
N LYS A 510 -1.10 18.74 40.46
CA LYS A 510 -1.87 19.86 41.01
C LYS A 510 -2.60 20.60 39.87
N GLY A 511 -3.92 20.61 39.90
CA GLY A 511 -4.78 21.23 38.88
C GLY A 511 -5.44 20.28 37.88
N GLN A 512 -5.24 18.97 37.99
CA GLN A 512 -5.94 17.96 37.16
C GLN A 512 -7.24 17.55 37.85
N ILE A 513 -8.37 18.07 37.37
CA ILE A 513 -9.72 17.66 37.78
C ILE A 513 -10.06 16.39 37.00
N SER A 514 -10.57 15.36 37.71
CA SER A 514 -11.05 14.13 37.07
C SER A 514 -12.41 14.39 36.42
N LEU A 515 -12.61 13.83 35.22
CA LEU A 515 -13.91 13.88 34.51
C LEU A 515 -15.06 13.20 35.30
N ASN A 516 -14.75 12.48 36.38
CA ASN A 516 -15.74 11.87 37.30
C ASN A 516 -16.16 12.81 38.44
N ASP A 517 -15.65 14.02 38.51
CA ASP A 517 -15.95 15.02 39.51
C ASP A 517 -16.91 16.12 38.97
N TYR A 518 -17.57 15.87 37.83
CA TYR A 518 -18.65 16.67 37.25
C TYR A 518 -19.94 15.88 37.18
#